data_06c9b2862a7beb98d673597212f95ecf
#
_entry.id   06c9b2862a7beb98d673597212f95ecf
#
_cell.length_a   1.000
_cell.length_b   1.000
_cell.length_c   1.000
_cell.angle_alpha   90.00
_cell.angle_beta   90.00
_cell.angle_gamma   90.00
#
_symmetry.space_group_name_H-M   'P 1'
#
loop_
_entity.id
_entity.type
_entity.pdbx_description
1 polymer ?
#
loop_
_entity_poly.entity_id
_entity_poly.type
_entity_poly.pdbx_seq_one_letter_code
_entity_poly.pdbx_strand_id
1 'polypeptide(L)'
;MFVTPLPFKANLFLLLKNIIKISSYTYLGDFMDENIVNTNQLYDSTLLAQDIYYLNIKYPFLNVQTIGNSVLGKPISCIRLGRGSKTVFYSGSIHSNEWITSLVLMKFVEDYCKAYVNNSKIFGYDAKYLFQNVSIFIAPMVNPDGVDLVNGTIQTTSSAFIQARRIANNYPEIVFPEDWKANINGVDLNLQFPANWERAKEIKYSQGFTSPAPRDFVGFSPLTEPEAIALYNFTLRHNFNLILAYHSQGKVIYWKYDGFNPANAESIGKKFSEISGYTLESTPAESAYAGYKDWFIQTYNKPGYTIEVGEGTSPLPLSQFNEIYNDNIGILVLGGVL
;
A
#
# COMPACT_ATOMS: atom_id res chain seq x y z
N MET A 1 9.53 5.70 32.09
CA MET A 1 8.74 4.49 32.26
C MET A 1 8.40 4.01 30.85
N PHE A 2 9.15 3.03 30.31
CA PHE A 2 8.94 2.54 28.94
C PHE A 2 7.77 1.58 28.94
N VAL A 3 6.66 1.95 28.31
CA VAL A 3 5.55 1.04 28.06
C VAL A 3 5.93 0.20 26.85
N THR A 4 6.25 -1.07 27.08
CA THR A 4 6.45 -2.06 26.01
C THR A 4 5.11 -2.23 25.27
N PRO A 5 5.06 -2.14 23.91
CA PRO A 5 3.85 -2.44 23.19
C PRO A 5 3.48 -3.92 23.37
N LEU A 6 2.22 -4.19 23.71
CA LEU A 6 1.67 -5.53 23.75
C LEU A 6 1.84 -6.24 22.40
N PRO A 7 2.15 -7.54 22.38
CA PRO A 7 2.33 -8.28 21.13
C PRO A 7 1.06 -8.23 20.27
N PHE A 8 1.23 -8.14 18.94
CA PHE A 8 0.19 -8.06 17.91
C PHE A 8 -1.05 -8.93 18.18
N LYS A 9 -0.86 -10.15 18.74
CA LYS A 9 -1.94 -11.07 19.11
C LYS A 9 -2.93 -10.49 20.13
N ALA A 10 -2.50 -9.63 21.03
CA ALA A 10 -3.38 -9.10 22.08
C ALA A 10 -4.25 -7.92 21.59
N ASN A 11 -3.72 -7.04 20.75
CA ASN A 11 -4.48 -5.90 20.23
C ASN A 11 -5.51 -6.30 19.16
N LEU A 12 -5.15 -7.23 18.28
CA LEU A 12 -6.07 -7.78 17.27
C LEU A 12 -7.21 -8.58 17.92
N PHE A 13 -6.92 -9.30 19.01
CA PHE A 13 -7.91 -10.08 19.74
C PHE A 13 -8.97 -9.21 20.45
N LEU A 14 -8.60 -8.02 20.93
CA LEU A 14 -9.55 -7.07 21.53
C LEU A 14 -10.47 -6.42 20.49
N LEU A 15 -9.95 -6.06 19.32
CA LEU A 15 -10.76 -5.51 18.23
C LEU A 15 -11.76 -6.53 17.69
N LEU A 16 -11.36 -7.78 17.55
CA LEU A 16 -12.19 -8.84 16.99
C LEU A 16 -13.21 -9.40 17.99
N LYS A 17 -12.98 -9.36 19.30
CA LYS A 17 -13.98 -9.75 20.31
C LYS A 17 -15.28 -8.94 20.25
N ASN A 18 -15.23 -7.73 19.75
CA ASN A 18 -16.42 -6.88 19.60
C ASN A 18 -17.15 -7.09 18.26
N ILE A 19 -16.52 -7.73 17.27
CA ILE A 19 -17.08 -7.94 15.92
C ILE A 19 -17.63 -9.36 15.74
N ILE A 20 -17.14 -10.36 16.48
CA ILE A 20 -17.46 -11.78 16.21
C ILE A 20 -18.18 -12.43 17.39
N LYS A 21 -19.52 -12.32 17.43
CA LYS A 21 -20.37 -13.39 17.96
C LYS A 21 -20.56 -14.42 16.84
N ILE A 22 -19.57 -15.27 16.62
CA ILE A 22 -19.71 -16.40 15.70
C ILE A 22 -20.04 -17.65 16.51
N SER A 23 -21.21 -18.18 16.22
CA SER A 23 -21.65 -19.50 16.71
C SER A 23 -20.90 -20.60 15.92
N SER A 24 -20.34 -21.52 16.69
CA SER A 24 -20.03 -22.92 16.37
C SER A 24 -18.92 -23.31 15.39
N TYR A 25 -18.11 -24.22 15.83
CA TYR A 25 -16.96 -24.92 15.25
C TYR A 25 -17.19 -25.66 13.91
N THR A 26 -18.37 -25.65 13.34
CA THR A 26 -18.70 -26.32 12.07
C THR A 26 -18.27 -25.56 10.83
N TYR A 27 -17.97 -24.26 10.95
CA TYR A 27 -17.58 -23.41 9.82
C TYR A 27 -16.08 -23.42 9.49
N LEU A 28 -15.21 -23.91 10.38
CA LEU A 28 -13.77 -23.90 10.13
C LEU A 28 -13.31 -24.89 9.04
N GLY A 29 -14.04 -25.97 8.83
CA GLY A 29 -13.69 -27.01 7.85
C GLY A 29 -13.86 -26.54 6.40
N ASP A 30 -14.94 -25.83 6.12
CA ASP A 30 -15.26 -25.36 4.76
C ASP A 30 -14.39 -24.16 4.32
N PHE A 31 -13.90 -23.34 5.29
CA PHE A 31 -13.00 -22.22 5.02
C PHE A 31 -11.59 -22.63 4.54
N MET A 32 -11.21 -23.90 4.69
CA MET A 32 -9.85 -24.34 4.38
C MET A 32 -9.60 -24.53 2.87
N ASP A 33 -10.66 -24.68 2.05
CA ASP A 33 -10.56 -24.90 0.59
C ASP A 33 -10.88 -23.66 -0.25
N GLU A 34 -11.55 -22.64 0.29
CA GLU A 34 -11.91 -21.41 -0.43
C GLU A 34 -10.83 -20.32 -0.38
N ASN A 35 -10.92 -19.39 -1.32
CA ASN A 35 -10.12 -18.16 -1.31
C ASN A 35 -10.51 -17.30 -0.09
N ILE A 36 -9.52 -16.88 0.70
CA ILE A 36 -9.74 -15.96 1.82
C ILE A 36 -9.95 -14.54 1.30
N VAL A 37 -9.12 -14.13 0.34
CA VAL A 37 -9.19 -12.80 -0.25
C VAL A 37 -10.28 -12.78 -1.33
N ASN A 38 -11.42 -12.14 -1.00
CA ASN A 38 -12.51 -11.96 -1.96
C ASN A 38 -12.25 -10.74 -2.87
N THR A 39 -12.01 -11.01 -4.14
CA THR A 39 -11.68 -9.99 -5.14
C THR A 39 -12.90 -9.37 -5.83
N ASN A 40 -14.12 -9.71 -5.40
CA ASN A 40 -15.37 -9.25 -6.00
C ASN A 40 -16.15 -8.27 -5.11
N GLN A 41 -15.46 -7.53 -4.26
CA GLN A 41 -16.07 -6.55 -3.36
C GLN A 41 -15.14 -5.35 -3.13
N LEU A 42 -15.70 -4.21 -2.70
CA LEU A 42 -14.92 -3.08 -2.21
C LEU A 42 -14.04 -3.54 -1.04
N TYR A 43 -12.82 -3.00 -0.97
CA TYR A 43 -11.83 -3.49 -0.02
C TYR A 43 -11.42 -2.38 0.95
N ASP A 44 -11.88 -2.49 2.19
CA ASP A 44 -11.65 -1.54 3.27
C ASP A 44 -10.69 -2.07 4.35
N SER A 45 -10.44 -1.25 5.38
CA SER A 45 -9.54 -1.62 6.47
C SER A 45 -10.06 -2.79 7.33
N THR A 46 -11.36 -2.99 7.40
CA THR A 46 -12.00 -4.09 8.14
C THR A 46 -11.77 -5.42 7.42
N LEU A 47 -12.00 -5.45 6.12
CA LEU A 47 -11.75 -6.63 5.28
C LEU A 47 -10.25 -6.97 5.25
N LEU A 48 -9.38 -5.97 5.15
CA LEU A 48 -7.94 -6.18 5.25
C LEU A 48 -7.56 -6.87 6.57
N ALA A 49 -8.07 -6.37 7.70
CA ALA A 49 -7.78 -6.95 9.01
C ALA A 49 -8.31 -8.40 9.13
N GLN A 50 -9.50 -8.66 8.60
CA GLN A 50 -10.11 -9.97 8.55
C GLN A 50 -9.29 -10.95 7.70
N ASP A 51 -8.92 -10.56 6.50
CA ASP A 51 -8.12 -11.40 5.60
C ASP A 51 -6.75 -11.71 6.18
N ILE A 52 -6.06 -10.71 6.75
CA ILE A 52 -4.78 -10.93 7.46
C ILE A 52 -4.95 -11.94 8.60
N TYR A 53 -6.03 -11.83 9.37
CA TYR A 53 -6.31 -12.76 10.46
C TYR A 53 -6.47 -14.20 9.94
N TYR A 54 -7.30 -14.40 8.92
CA TYR A 54 -7.55 -15.75 8.38
C TYR A 54 -6.35 -16.32 7.65
N LEU A 55 -5.61 -15.48 6.89
CA LEU A 55 -4.36 -15.91 6.25
C LEU A 55 -3.32 -16.34 7.29
N ASN A 56 -3.21 -15.63 8.42
CA ASN A 56 -2.26 -15.97 9.47
C ASN A 56 -2.66 -17.26 10.23
N ILE A 57 -3.95 -17.58 10.32
CA ILE A 57 -4.42 -18.87 10.84
C ILE A 57 -4.11 -19.99 9.85
N LYS A 58 -4.46 -19.81 8.57
CA LYS A 58 -4.27 -20.82 7.53
C LYS A 58 -2.80 -21.06 7.21
N TYR A 59 -1.98 -20.00 7.27
CA TYR A 59 -0.56 -20.02 6.94
C TYR A 59 0.30 -19.52 8.11
N PRO A 60 0.55 -20.33 9.16
CA PRO A 60 1.24 -19.91 10.38
C PRO A 60 2.71 -19.48 10.20
N PHE A 61 3.27 -19.71 9.02
CA PHE A 61 4.60 -19.23 8.65
C PHE A 61 4.64 -17.74 8.23
N LEU A 62 3.48 -17.10 8.06
CA LEU A 62 3.39 -15.66 7.85
C LEU A 62 3.87 -14.92 9.10
N ASN A 63 4.64 -13.86 8.88
CA ASN A 63 4.99 -12.93 9.92
C ASN A 63 4.24 -11.62 9.68
N VAL A 64 3.35 -11.28 10.61
CA VAL A 64 2.54 -10.06 10.53
C VAL A 64 2.90 -9.14 11.68
N GLN A 65 3.14 -7.87 11.39
CA GLN A 65 3.46 -6.84 12.38
C GLN A 65 2.71 -5.53 12.06
N THR A 66 2.49 -4.72 13.08
CA THR A 66 2.03 -3.34 12.92
C THR A 66 3.25 -2.44 12.82
N ILE A 67 3.33 -1.61 11.78
CA ILE A 67 4.45 -0.68 11.55
C ILE A 67 4.17 0.74 12.07
N GLY A 68 2.92 1.04 12.34
CA GLY A 68 2.40 2.28 12.90
C GLY A 68 0.88 2.26 12.94
N ASN A 69 0.28 3.40 13.28
CA ASN A 69 -1.16 3.58 13.27
C ASN A 69 -1.53 4.80 12.43
N SER A 70 -2.73 4.80 11.85
CA SER A 70 -3.31 5.96 11.17
C SER A 70 -3.74 7.04 12.17
N VAL A 71 -4.21 8.17 11.65
CA VAL A 71 -4.76 9.28 12.46
C VAL A 71 -5.90 8.80 13.38
N LEU A 72 -6.78 7.93 12.90
CA LEU A 72 -7.88 7.38 13.70
C LEU A 72 -7.48 6.14 14.53
N GLY A 73 -6.18 5.83 14.60
CA GLY A 73 -5.64 4.76 15.44
C GLY A 73 -5.73 3.37 14.83
N LYS A 74 -6.06 3.22 13.54
CA LYS A 74 -6.08 1.92 12.86
C LYS A 74 -4.67 1.42 12.60
N PRO A 75 -4.38 0.12 12.80
CA PRO A 75 -3.05 -0.43 12.58
C PRO A 75 -2.69 -0.42 11.09
N ILE A 76 -1.49 0.06 10.78
CA ILE A 76 -0.87 -0.12 9.47
C ILE A 76 -0.11 -1.45 9.53
N SER A 77 -0.69 -2.46 8.90
CA SER A 77 -0.15 -3.83 8.94
C SER A 77 0.91 -4.03 7.88
N CYS A 78 1.96 -4.78 8.24
CA CYS A 78 2.97 -5.27 7.31
C CYS A 78 3.09 -6.79 7.42
N ILE A 79 3.00 -7.48 6.28
CA ILE A 79 3.12 -8.92 6.14
C ILE A 79 4.50 -9.21 5.57
N ARG A 80 5.22 -10.17 6.14
CA ARG A 80 6.47 -10.68 5.59
C ARG A 80 6.25 -12.06 5.01
N LEU A 81 6.54 -12.20 3.72
CA LEU A 81 6.67 -13.47 3.00
C LEU A 81 8.14 -13.84 2.88
N GLY A 82 8.48 -15.05 3.32
CA GLY A 82 9.85 -15.54 3.22
C GLY A 82 10.76 -15.18 4.38
N ARG A 83 11.98 -15.71 4.33
CA ARG A 83 13.01 -15.60 5.38
C ARG A 83 14.42 -15.37 4.84
N GLY A 84 14.52 -15.12 3.55
CA GLY A 84 15.82 -14.86 2.90
C GLY A 84 16.45 -13.55 3.33
N SER A 85 17.75 -13.42 3.09
CA SER A 85 18.52 -12.22 3.43
C SER A 85 18.29 -11.06 2.45
N LYS A 86 17.92 -11.34 1.20
CA LYS A 86 17.49 -10.30 0.27
C LYS A 86 16.14 -9.79 0.68
N THR A 87 16.03 -8.48 0.92
CA THR A 87 14.80 -7.85 1.41
C THR A 87 14.26 -6.84 0.41
N VAL A 88 12.95 -6.91 0.15
CA VAL A 88 12.23 -5.95 -0.69
C VAL A 88 10.94 -5.51 0.01
N PHE A 89 10.44 -4.33 -0.35
CA PHE A 89 9.25 -3.78 0.29
C PHE A 89 8.23 -3.30 -0.74
N TYR A 90 6.97 -3.69 -0.54
CA TYR A 90 5.83 -3.31 -1.37
C TYR A 90 4.79 -2.59 -0.53
N SER A 91 4.25 -1.50 -1.05
CA SER A 91 3.19 -0.74 -0.39
C SER A 91 2.03 -0.46 -1.34
N GLY A 92 0.82 -0.38 -0.81
CA GLY A 92 -0.39 -0.02 -1.56
C GLY A 92 -1.24 0.97 -0.78
N SER A 93 -2.19 1.58 -1.47
CA SER A 93 -3.18 2.51 -0.92
C SER A 93 -2.58 3.57 0.00
N ILE A 94 -1.51 4.22 -0.45
CA ILE A 94 -1.04 5.46 0.16
C ILE A 94 -2.02 6.59 -0.16
N HIS A 95 -2.61 6.57 -1.35
CA HIS A 95 -3.79 7.35 -1.69
C HIS A 95 -5.07 6.54 -1.45
N SER A 96 -6.06 7.19 -0.89
CA SER A 96 -7.29 6.55 -0.40
C SER A 96 -8.16 5.95 -1.52
N ASN A 97 -8.30 6.67 -2.62
CA ASN A 97 -9.11 6.25 -3.77
C ASN A 97 -8.42 5.21 -4.66
N GLU A 98 -7.22 4.78 -4.28
CA GLU A 98 -6.43 3.75 -4.98
C GLU A 98 -6.49 2.39 -4.24
N TRP A 99 -7.59 2.13 -3.51
CA TRP A 99 -7.76 0.95 -2.65
C TRP A 99 -7.64 -0.41 -3.37
N ILE A 100 -7.84 -0.44 -4.70
CA ILE A 100 -7.64 -1.65 -5.52
C ILE A 100 -6.23 -2.21 -5.40
N THR A 101 -5.23 -1.35 -5.13
CA THR A 101 -3.84 -1.75 -4.93
C THR A 101 -3.65 -2.61 -3.67
N SER A 102 -4.43 -2.35 -2.61
CA SER A 102 -4.46 -3.22 -1.42
C SER A 102 -4.93 -4.62 -1.77
N LEU A 103 -5.98 -4.72 -2.59
CA LEU A 103 -6.56 -6.00 -3.00
C LEU A 103 -5.57 -6.79 -3.88
N VAL A 104 -4.85 -6.11 -4.79
CA VAL A 104 -3.78 -6.71 -5.60
C VAL A 104 -2.70 -7.32 -4.72
N LEU A 105 -2.22 -6.57 -3.73
CA LEU A 105 -1.17 -7.04 -2.82
C LEU A 105 -1.65 -8.18 -1.92
N MET A 106 -2.89 -8.14 -1.42
CA MET A 106 -3.44 -9.21 -0.59
C MET A 106 -3.70 -10.50 -1.37
N LYS A 107 -4.18 -10.38 -2.62
CA LYS A 107 -4.30 -11.53 -3.51
C LYS A 107 -2.96 -12.19 -3.79
N PHE A 108 -1.91 -11.38 -3.99
CA PHE A 108 -0.54 -11.90 -4.13
C PHE A 108 -0.06 -12.64 -2.89
N VAL A 109 -0.34 -12.11 -1.68
CA VAL A 109 0.00 -12.79 -0.42
C VAL A 109 -0.66 -14.17 -0.37
N GLU A 110 -1.95 -14.26 -0.67
CA GLU A 110 -2.69 -15.52 -0.67
C GLU A 110 -2.13 -16.51 -1.68
N ASP A 111 -1.91 -16.08 -2.94
CA ASP A 111 -1.43 -16.95 -4.01
C ASP A 111 0.00 -17.45 -3.75
N TYR A 112 0.84 -16.58 -3.19
CA TYR A 112 2.19 -16.98 -2.77
C TYR A 112 2.14 -18.05 -1.67
N CYS A 113 1.28 -17.87 -0.66
CA CYS A 113 1.10 -18.84 0.41
C CYS A 113 0.59 -20.19 -0.11
N LYS A 114 -0.39 -20.18 -1.02
CA LYS A 114 -0.89 -21.39 -1.69
C LYS A 114 0.21 -22.10 -2.48
N ALA A 115 0.99 -21.34 -3.27
CA ALA A 115 2.09 -21.90 -4.03
C ALA A 115 3.15 -22.54 -3.11
N TYR A 116 3.46 -21.87 -1.98
CA TYR A 116 4.45 -22.37 -1.01
C TYR A 116 4.01 -23.70 -0.38
N VAL A 117 2.76 -23.81 0.12
CA VAL A 117 2.28 -25.04 0.77
C VAL A 117 2.09 -26.20 -0.21
N ASN A 118 1.71 -25.91 -1.45
CA ASN A 118 1.50 -26.88 -2.50
C ASN A 118 2.79 -27.30 -3.23
N ASN A 119 3.97 -26.80 -2.82
CA ASN A 119 5.24 -27.02 -3.51
C ASN A 119 5.16 -26.68 -5.00
N SER A 120 4.47 -25.63 -5.34
CA SER A 120 4.23 -25.19 -6.71
C SER A 120 5.00 -23.91 -7.06
N LYS A 121 4.86 -23.51 -8.30
CA LYS A 121 5.46 -22.27 -8.80
C LYS A 121 4.46 -21.11 -8.73
N ILE A 122 5.00 -19.91 -8.50
CA ILE A 122 4.29 -18.65 -8.70
C ILE A 122 5.02 -17.88 -9.81
N PHE A 123 4.32 -17.50 -10.85
CA PHE A 123 4.89 -16.86 -12.03
C PHE A 123 6.19 -17.54 -12.52
N GLY A 124 6.18 -18.88 -12.63
CA GLY A 124 7.32 -19.67 -13.10
C GLY A 124 8.43 -19.95 -12.08
N TYR A 125 8.46 -19.28 -10.94
CA TYR A 125 9.46 -19.44 -9.88
C TYR A 125 8.98 -20.40 -8.79
N ASP A 126 9.86 -21.26 -8.30
CA ASP A 126 9.58 -22.15 -7.17
C ASP A 126 9.32 -21.34 -5.90
N ALA A 127 8.13 -21.47 -5.33
CA ALA A 127 7.71 -20.68 -4.18
C ALA A 127 8.53 -20.99 -2.91
N LYS A 128 9.01 -22.22 -2.73
CA LYS A 128 9.89 -22.58 -1.61
C LYS A 128 11.29 -22.00 -1.75
N TYR A 129 11.81 -22.01 -2.96
CA TYR A 129 13.09 -21.35 -3.25
C TYR A 129 13.01 -19.85 -2.95
N LEU A 130 11.94 -19.19 -3.43
CA LEU A 130 11.72 -17.77 -3.14
C LEU A 130 11.62 -17.53 -1.63
N PHE A 131 10.85 -18.35 -0.90
CA PHE A 131 10.66 -18.20 0.54
C PHE A 131 11.97 -18.32 1.34
N GLN A 132 12.90 -19.15 0.89
CA GLN A 132 14.18 -19.34 1.56
C GLN A 132 15.18 -18.21 1.26
N ASN A 133 15.12 -17.60 0.07
CA ASN A 133 16.16 -16.69 -0.42
C ASN A 133 15.76 -15.22 -0.37
N VAL A 134 14.45 -14.92 -0.32
CA VAL A 134 13.91 -13.56 -0.33
C VAL A 134 13.00 -13.36 0.86
N SER A 135 12.97 -12.14 1.38
CA SER A 135 11.96 -11.64 2.32
C SER A 135 11.23 -10.48 1.65
N ILE A 136 9.97 -10.70 1.30
CA ILE A 136 9.09 -9.67 0.73
C ILE A 136 8.25 -9.10 1.87
N PHE A 137 8.45 -7.84 2.20
CA PHE A 137 7.64 -7.11 3.16
C PHE A 137 6.53 -6.37 2.40
N ILE A 138 5.30 -6.46 2.86
CA ILE A 138 4.13 -5.91 2.16
C ILE A 138 3.28 -5.13 3.16
N ALA A 139 3.13 -3.83 2.96
CA ALA A 139 2.14 -2.99 3.64
C ALA A 139 0.96 -2.74 2.68
N PRO A 140 -0.10 -3.57 2.73
CA PRO A 140 -1.12 -3.55 1.69
C PRO A 140 -1.93 -2.25 1.68
N MET A 141 -2.12 -1.60 2.83
CA MET A 141 -2.93 -0.40 2.97
C MET A 141 -2.23 0.57 3.93
N VAL A 142 -1.61 1.60 3.37
CA VAL A 142 -0.88 2.63 4.15
C VAL A 142 -1.84 3.65 4.75
N ASN A 143 -2.94 3.96 4.06
CA ASN A 143 -3.93 4.97 4.43
C ASN A 143 -5.31 4.36 4.74
N PRO A 144 -5.47 3.60 5.84
CA PRO A 144 -6.71 2.89 6.12
C PRO A 144 -7.89 3.82 6.42
N ASP A 145 -7.66 5.01 6.98
CA ASP A 145 -8.71 5.97 7.28
C ASP A 145 -9.28 6.61 6.01
N GLY A 146 -8.38 6.98 5.08
CA GLY A 146 -8.77 7.53 3.81
C GLY A 146 -9.50 6.51 2.94
N VAL A 147 -9.03 5.26 2.89
CA VAL A 147 -9.70 4.16 2.18
C VAL A 147 -11.12 3.96 2.71
N ASP A 148 -11.30 3.94 4.03
CA ASP A 148 -12.61 3.78 4.66
C ASP A 148 -13.54 4.99 4.42
N LEU A 149 -12.97 6.19 4.27
CA LEU A 149 -13.72 7.38 3.88
C LEU A 149 -14.28 7.22 2.45
N VAL A 150 -13.43 6.87 1.50
CA VAL A 150 -13.79 6.68 0.08
C VAL A 150 -14.81 5.55 -0.09
N ASN A 151 -14.61 4.44 0.60
CA ASN A 151 -15.50 3.27 0.53
C ASN A 151 -16.79 3.40 1.36
N GLY A 152 -16.99 4.55 2.04
CA GLY A 152 -18.22 4.85 2.78
C GLY A 152 -18.37 4.06 4.09
N THR A 153 -17.32 3.48 4.63
CA THR A 153 -17.34 2.75 5.90
C THR A 153 -17.20 3.68 7.11
N ILE A 154 -16.73 4.91 6.93
CA ILE A 154 -16.77 5.92 7.98
C ILE A 154 -18.19 6.49 8.11
N GLN A 155 -18.76 6.40 9.32
CA GLN A 155 -20.10 6.94 9.58
C GLN A 155 -20.18 8.43 9.28
N THR A 156 -21.20 8.85 8.52
CA THR A 156 -21.40 10.24 8.09
C THR A 156 -21.63 11.23 9.25
N THR A 157 -22.02 10.72 10.42
CA THR A 157 -22.21 11.49 11.66
C THR A 157 -20.94 11.61 12.51
N SER A 158 -19.87 10.90 12.16
CA SER A 158 -18.61 10.95 12.91
C SER A 158 -17.89 12.28 12.72
N SER A 159 -17.12 12.68 13.73
CA SER A 159 -16.30 13.90 13.68
C SER A 159 -15.29 13.86 12.51
N ALA A 160 -14.73 12.68 12.22
CA ALA A 160 -13.79 12.48 11.13
C ALA A 160 -14.43 12.76 9.76
N PHE A 161 -15.61 12.19 9.48
CA PHE A 161 -16.35 12.44 8.25
C PHE A 161 -16.76 13.91 8.11
N ILE A 162 -17.28 14.51 9.19
CA ILE A 162 -17.69 15.93 9.20
C ILE A 162 -16.49 16.84 8.90
N GLN A 163 -15.31 16.54 9.47
CA GLN A 163 -14.09 17.28 9.21
C GLN A 163 -13.64 17.13 7.75
N ALA A 164 -13.58 15.91 7.22
CA ALA A 164 -13.22 15.66 5.83
C ALA A 164 -14.18 16.38 4.86
N ARG A 165 -15.49 16.35 5.11
CA ARG A 165 -16.47 17.08 4.31
C ARG A 165 -16.28 18.59 4.37
N ARG A 166 -15.91 19.17 5.53
CA ARG A 166 -15.58 20.60 5.65
C ARG A 166 -14.37 20.98 4.81
N ILE A 167 -13.35 20.13 4.79
CA ILE A 167 -12.18 20.31 3.92
C ILE A 167 -12.61 20.26 2.45
N ALA A 168 -13.36 19.24 2.05
CA ALA A 168 -13.84 19.06 0.69
C ALA A 168 -14.69 20.23 0.17
N ASN A 169 -15.48 20.87 1.05
CA ASN A 169 -16.30 22.04 0.68
C ASN A 169 -15.47 23.25 0.18
N ASN A 170 -14.17 23.30 0.48
CA ASN A 170 -13.27 24.34 -0.06
C ASN A 170 -12.78 24.02 -1.48
N TYR A 171 -13.06 22.80 -1.99
CA TYR A 171 -12.62 22.28 -3.29
C TYR A 171 -13.80 21.63 -4.01
N PRO A 172 -14.83 22.40 -4.39
CA PRO A 172 -16.09 21.86 -4.91
C PRO A 172 -15.97 21.14 -6.26
N GLU A 173 -14.86 21.32 -6.97
CA GLU A 173 -14.53 20.62 -8.22
C GLU A 173 -14.05 19.18 -7.99
N ILE A 174 -13.70 18.81 -6.75
CA ILE A 174 -13.24 17.46 -6.39
C ILE A 174 -14.42 16.70 -5.78
N VAL A 175 -14.83 15.60 -6.41
CA VAL A 175 -15.99 14.82 -5.96
C VAL A 175 -15.71 14.15 -4.62
N PHE A 176 -16.55 14.42 -3.62
CA PHE A 176 -16.41 13.87 -2.28
C PHE A 176 -17.47 12.80 -1.98
N PRO A 177 -17.06 11.63 -1.43
CA PRO A 177 -15.69 11.25 -1.03
C PRO A 177 -14.87 10.55 -2.13
N GLU A 178 -15.41 10.31 -3.31
CA GLU A 178 -14.87 9.42 -4.34
C GLU A 178 -13.45 9.81 -4.78
N ASP A 179 -13.20 11.11 -5.02
CA ASP A 179 -11.90 11.61 -5.52
C ASP A 179 -10.93 12.00 -4.37
N TRP A 180 -11.24 11.60 -3.15
CA TRP A 180 -10.37 11.87 -1.99
C TRP A 180 -9.13 10.99 -2.04
N LYS A 181 -7.93 11.59 -2.21
CA LYS A 181 -6.62 10.93 -2.23
C LYS A 181 -5.87 11.03 -0.90
N ALA A 182 -6.10 12.12 -0.16
CA ALA A 182 -5.40 12.46 1.06
C ALA A 182 -5.68 11.46 2.21
N ASN A 183 -4.97 11.60 3.33
CA ASN A 183 -5.39 10.97 4.58
C ASN A 183 -6.61 11.72 5.17
N ILE A 184 -7.11 11.27 6.31
CA ILE A 184 -8.32 11.85 6.92
C ILE A 184 -8.15 13.31 7.35
N ASN A 185 -6.90 13.79 7.52
CA ASN A 185 -6.58 15.17 7.82
C ASN A 185 -6.53 16.08 6.57
N GLY A 186 -6.68 15.53 5.38
CA GLY A 186 -6.56 16.27 4.12
C GLY A 186 -5.11 16.55 3.72
N VAL A 187 -4.18 15.67 4.06
CA VAL A 187 -2.77 15.74 3.66
C VAL A 187 -2.47 14.60 2.69
N ASP A 188 -1.88 14.93 1.54
CA ASP A 188 -1.43 13.94 0.56
C ASP A 188 -0.18 13.23 1.09
N LEU A 189 -0.34 11.96 1.48
CA LEU A 189 0.72 11.19 2.12
C LEU A 189 1.94 10.96 1.21
N ASN A 190 1.73 10.91 -0.10
CA ASN A 190 2.83 10.76 -1.06
C ASN A 190 3.56 12.07 -1.37
N LEU A 191 3.23 13.14 -0.64
CA LEU A 191 3.92 14.43 -0.65
C LEU A 191 4.54 14.77 0.72
N GLN A 192 4.73 13.77 1.60
CA GLN A 192 5.20 13.96 2.96
C GLN A 192 6.67 13.58 3.18
N PHE A 193 7.36 13.06 2.16
CA PHE A 193 8.73 12.58 2.34
C PHE A 193 9.78 13.67 2.06
N PRO A 194 10.95 13.67 2.76
CA PRO A 194 11.99 14.70 2.62
C PRO A 194 12.85 14.49 1.36
N ALA A 195 12.21 14.57 0.19
CA ALA A 195 12.81 14.53 -1.13
C ALA A 195 12.43 15.80 -1.90
N ASN A 196 13.21 16.88 -1.76
CA ASN A 196 12.90 18.20 -2.29
C ASN A 196 11.47 18.68 -1.92
N TRP A 197 11.07 18.48 -0.67
CA TRP A 197 9.73 18.80 -0.18
C TRP A 197 9.34 20.26 -0.39
N GLU A 198 10.25 21.21 -0.21
CA GLU A 198 9.98 22.63 -0.45
C GLU A 198 9.62 22.87 -1.93
N ARG A 199 10.22 22.13 -2.85
CA ARG A 199 9.88 22.23 -4.28
C ARG A 199 8.49 21.68 -4.56
N ALA A 200 8.13 20.55 -3.95
CA ALA A 200 6.75 20.03 -4.03
C ALA A 200 5.75 21.06 -3.51
N LYS A 201 6.05 21.69 -2.37
CA LYS A 201 5.22 22.74 -1.77
C LYS A 201 5.03 23.93 -2.70
N GLU A 202 6.11 24.45 -3.29
CA GLU A 202 6.02 25.57 -4.27
C GLU A 202 5.06 25.22 -5.42
N ILE A 203 5.21 24.02 -6.00
CA ILE A 203 4.39 23.54 -7.11
C ILE A 203 2.92 23.44 -6.67
N LYS A 204 2.63 22.72 -5.57
CA LYS A 204 1.26 22.48 -5.13
C LYS A 204 0.57 23.75 -4.63
N TYR A 205 1.31 24.65 -3.99
CA TYR A 205 0.79 25.96 -3.57
C TYR A 205 0.44 26.85 -4.78
N SER A 206 1.23 26.80 -5.84
CA SER A 206 0.91 27.52 -7.09
C SER A 206 -0.34 26.98 -7.78
N GLN A 207 -0.70 25.72 -7.51
CA GLN A 207 -1.93 25.07 -7.99
C GLN A 207 -3.14 25.31 -7.07
N GLY A 208 -2.97 26.06 -5.96
CA GLY A 208 -4.05 26.40 -5.03
C GLY A 208 -4.18 25.49 -3.80
N PHE A 209 -3.35 24.45 -3.67
CA PHE A 209 -3.41 23.52 -2.51
C PHE A 209 -2.54 24.05 -1.36
N THR A 210 -2.99 25.12 -0.71
CA THR A 210 -2.24 25.82 0.36
C THR A 210 -2.70 25.46 1.78
N SER A 211 -3.74 24.67 1.92
CA SER A 211 -4.34 24.21 3.17
C SER A 211 -4.85 22.77 3.00
N PRO A 212 -5.30 22.09 4.08
CA PRO A 212 -5.85 20.74 3.96
C PRO A 212 -6.86 20.63 2.81
N ALA A 213 -6.67 19.60 1.97
CA ALA A 213 -7.39 19.38 0.73
C ALA A 213 -7.68 17.90 0.51
N PRO A 214 -8.65 17.54 -0.34
CA PRO A 214 -8.88 16.15 -0.72
C PRO A 214 -7.67 15.48 -1.39
N ARG A 215 -6.75 16.26 -1.96
CA ARG A 215 -5.53 15.83 -2.64
C ARG A 215 -4.51 16.95 -2.71
N ASP A 216 -3.29 16.63 -3.05
CA ASP A 216 -2.22 17.57 -3.43
C ASP A 216 -1.76 18.56 -2.33
N PHE A 217 -2.33 18.54 -1.13
CA PHE A 217 -1.80 19.32 -0.02
C PHE A 217 -0.63 18.60 0.63
N VAL A 218 0.55 19.21 0.58
CA VAL A 218 1.81 18.64 1.04
C VAL A 218 1.97 18.58 2.58
N GLY A 219 1.02 19.17 3.32
CA GLY A 219 1.16 19.43 4.75
C GLY A 219 1.89 20.74 5.03
N PHE A 220 2.08 21.06 6.31
CA PHE A 220 2.80 22.27 6.74
C PHE A 220 4.32 22.06 6.83
N SER A 221 4.74 20.81 7.03
CA SER A 221 6.14 20.35 6.97
C SER A 221 6.16 18.88 6.54
N PRO A 222 7.33 18.34 6.11
CA PRO A 222 7.43 16.91 5.81
C PRO A 222 7.25 16.07 7.07
N LEU A 223 6.77 14.85 6.91
CA LEU A 223 6.63 13.84 7.97
C LEU A 223 5.80 14.33 9.18
N THR A 224 4.65 14.95 8.92
CA THR A 224 3.68 15.31 9.97
C THR A 224 2.63 14.24 10.20
N GLU A 225 2.31 13.45 9.16
CA GLU A 225 1.24 12.49 9.22
C GLU A 225 1.72 11.12 9.73
N PRO A 226 0.98 10.50 10.67
CA PRO A 226 1.43 9.27 11.32
C PRO A 226 1.62 8.11 10.32
N GLU A 227 0.85 8.06 9.24
CA GLU A 227 0.97 7.05 8.20
C GLU A 227 2.30 7.18 7.43
N ALA A 228 2.65 8.41 7.04
CA ALA A 228 3.91 8.69 6.37
C ALA A 228 5.11 8.43 7.30
N ILE A 229 5.01 8.84 8.57
CA ILE A 229 6.02 8.58 9.62
C ILE A 229 6.20 7.08 9.83
N ALA A 230 5.11 6.30 9.84
CA ALA A 230 5.17 4.85 10.00
C ALA A 230 5.97 4.20 8.87
N LEU A 231 5.67 4.57 7.61
CA LEU A 231 6.35 4.07 6.43
C LEU A 231 7.82 4.49 6.40
N TYR A 232 8.10 5.75 6.70
CA TYR A 232 9.44 6.32 6.80
C TYR A 232 10.28 5.57 7.85
N ASN A 233 9.80 5.47 9.10
CA ASN A 233 10.51 4.82 10.19
C ASN A 233 10.69 3.32 9.96
N PHE A 234 9.71 2.66 9.32
CA PHE A 234 9.84 1.26 8.97
C PHE A 234 10.95 1.05 7.95
N THR A 235 11.01 1.88 6.92
CA THR A 235 12.05 1.82 5.88
C THR A 235 13.44 2.08 6.45
N LEU A 236 13.60 3.06 7.36
CA LEU A 236 14.89 3.36 8.02
C LEU A 236 15.44 2.18 8.83
N ARG A 237 14.55 1.33 9.38
CA ARG A 237 14.98 0.16 10.17
C ARG A 237 15.34 -1.06 9.33
N HIS A 238 15.17 -0.96 8.02
CA HIS A 238 15.41 -2.07 7.09
C HIS A 238 16.40 -1.65 6.00
N ASN A 239 17.12 -2.62 5.45
CA ASN A 239 18.04 -2.40 4.33
C ASN A 239 17.43 -2.97 3.04
N PHE A 240 16.30 -2.43 2.60
CA PHE A 240 15.63 -2.90 1.40
C PHE A 240 16.51 -2.75 0.16
N ASN A 241 16.53 -3.79 -0.68
CA ASN A 241 17.24 -3.78 -1.95
C ASN A 241 16.45 -3.08 -3.05
N LEU A 242 15.12 -3.12 -2.94
CA LEU A 242 14.18 -2.55 -3.90
C LEU A 242 12.85 -2.25 -3.20
N ILE A 243 12.16 -1.20 -3.65
CA ILE A 243 10.77 -0.94 -3.25
C ILE A 243 9.83 -0.84 -4.46
N LEU A 244 8.58 -1.28 -4.27
CA LEU A 244 7.45 -1.07 -5.18
C LEU A 244 6.36 -0.31 -4.42
N ALA A 245 6.03 0.90 -4.88
CA ALA A 245 4.91 1.68 -4.40
C ALA A 245 3.76 1.56 -5.41
N TYR A 246 2.70 0.83 -5.04
CA TYR A 246 1.55 0.60 -5.90
C TYR A 246 0.56 1.77 -5.80
N HIS A 247 0.23 2.30 -6.95
CA HIS A 247 -0.68 3.40 -7.20
C HIS A 247 -1.67 3.04 -8.31
N SER A 248 -2.60 3.91 -8.62
CA SER A 248 -3.42 3.91 -9.83
C SER A 248 -3.65 5.35 -10.27
N GLN A 249 -3.60 5.67 -11.57
CA GLN A 249 -3.78 4.81 -12.72
C GLN A 249 -2.82 5.23 -13.86
N GLY A 250 -2.82 4.40 -14.95
CA GLY A 250 -2.16 4.80 -16.21
C GLY A 250 -1.33 3.70 -16.87
N LYS A 251 -1.25 2.49 -16.29
CA LYS A 251 -0.39 1.38 -16.78
C LYS A 251 1.04 1.84 -17.05
N VAL A 252 1.62 2.58 -16.09
CA VAL A 252 2.96 3.15 -16.18
C VAL A 252 3.81 2.80 -14.96
N ILE A 253 5.12 2.70 -15.16
CA ILE A 253 6.13 2.44 -14.15
C ILE A 253 7.07 3.62 -14.09
N TYR A 254 7.00 4.40 -13.01
CA TYR A 254 7.93 5.49 -12.76
C TYR A 254 9.13 4.98 -11.97
N TRP A 255 10.35 5.22 -12.47
CA TRP A 255 11.59 4.63 -11.91
C TRP A 255 12.69 5.64 -11.58
N LYS A 256 12.60 6.84 -12.11
CA LYS A 256 13.62 7.91 -11.92
C LYS A 256 13.25 8.84 -10.78
N TYR A 257 14.26 9.43 -10.20
CA TYR A 257 14.14 10.61 -9.37
C TYR A 257 15.36 11.51 -9.55
N ASP A 258 15.13 12.76 -9.99
CA ASP A 258 16.15 13.80 -10.18
C ASP A 258 17.40 13.26 -10.92
N GLY A 259 18.61 13.63 -10.50
CA GLY A 259 19.87 13.12 -11.04
C GLY A 259 20.34 11.76 -10.52
N PHE A 260 19.55 11.09 -9.65
CA PHE A 260 19.92 9.78 -9.10
C PHE A 260 19.80 8.68 -10.14
N ASN A 261 20.78 7.78 -10.15
CA ASN A 261 20.83 6.66 -11.08
C ASN A 261 21.21 5.35 -10.34
N PRO A 262 20.27 4.73 -9.62
CA PRO A 262 20.54 3.50 -8.90
C PRO A 262 20.98 2.39 -9.85
N ALA A 263 21.95 1.59 -9.41
CA ALA A 263 22.46 0.47 -10.21
C ALA A 263 21.31 -0.47 -10.62
N ASN A 264 21.28 -0.85 -11.88
CA ASN A 264 20.29 -1.75 -12.49
C ASN A 264 18.84 -1.25 -12.48
N ALA A 265 18.53 -0.04 -11.99
CA ALA A 265 17.15 0.42 -11.91
C ALA A 265 16.45 0.43 -13.28
N GLU A 266 17.11 0.94 -14.31
CA GLU A 266 16.53 0.95 -15.66
C GLU A 266 16.34 -0.46 -16.23
N SER A 267 17.30 -1.34 -16.08
CA SER A 267 17.23 -2.72 -16.61
C SER A 267 16.15 -3.54 -15.90
N ILE A 268 15.99 -3.36 -14.60
CA ILE A 268 14.89 -3.97 -13.81
C ILE A 268 13.55 -3.41 -14.27
N GLY A 269 13.44 -2.07 -14.40
CA GLY A 269 12.22 -1.41 -14.89
C GLY A 269 11.80 -1.88 -16.29
N LYS A 270 12.75 -2.06 -17.21
CA LYS A 270 12.48 -2.62 -18.55
C LYS A 270 11.90 -4.05 -18.47
N LYS A 271 12.43 -4.89 -17.59
CA LYS A 271 11.85 -6.23 -17.37
C LYS A 271 10.42 -6.16 -16.79
N PHE A 272 10.17 -5.25 -15.87
CA PHE A 272 8.81 -5.02 -15.37
C PHE A 272 7.86 -4.56 -16.48
N SER A 273 8.31 -3.63 -17.34
CA SER A 273 7.56 -3.16 -18.51
C SER A 273 7.27 -4.30 -19.48
N GLU A 274 8.26 -5.12 -19.82
CA GLU A 274 8.11 -6.26 -20.74
C GLU A 274 7.07 -7.29 -20.25
N ILE A 275 7.04 -7.58 -18.95
CA ILE A 275 6.15 -8.62 -18.42
C ILE A 275 4.74 -8.13 -18.11
N SER A 276 4.56 -6.84 -17.84
CA SER A 276 3.27 -6.24 -17.49
C SER A 276 2.57 -5.58 -18.69
N GLY A 277 3.33 -5.22 -19.70
CA GLY A 277 2.86 -4.35 -20.78
C GLY A 277 2.76 -2.87 -20.40
N TYR A 278 3.21 -2.49 -19.19
CA TYR A 278 3.20 -1.11 -18.72
C TYR A 278 4.35 -0.30 -19.31
N THR A 279 4.13 1.00 -19.57
CA THR A 279 5.22 1.87 -20.05
C THR A 279 6.21 2.20 -18.92
N LEU A 280 7.49 2.29 -19.26
CA LEU A 280 8.54 2.71 -18.32
C LEU A 280 8.86 4.18 -18.55
N GLU A 281 8.60 5.04 -17.57
CA GLU A 281 8.67 6.47 -17.73
C GLU A 281 9.38 7.19 -16.56
N SER A 282 9.72 8.46 -16.77
CA SER A 282 10.12 9.38 -15.71
C SER A 282 8.86 10.02 -15.12
N THR A 283 8.84 10.24 -13.81
CA THR A 283 7.74 10.96 -13.15
C THR A 283 7.59 12.37 -13.74
N PRO A 284 6.38 12.82 -14.10
CA PRO A 284 6.12 14.18 -14.54
C PRO A 284 6.61 15.22 -13.51
N ALA A 285 7.15 16.35 -13.99
CA ALA A 285 7.80 17.35 -13.14
C ALA A 285 6.89 17.90 -12.02
N GLU A 286 5.58 18.00 -12.28
CA GLU A 286 4.58 18.46 -11.32
C GLU A 286 4.27 17.46 -10.20
N SER A 287 4.75 16.21 -10.32
CA SER A 287 4.54 15.11 -9.37
C SER A 287 5.85 14.45 -8.92
N ALA A 288 6.99 15.03 -9.26
CA ALA A 288 8.32 14.41 -9.16
C ALA A 288 9.04 14.65 -7.83
N TYR A 289 8.35 15.15 -6.79
CA TYR A 289 9.01 15.51 -5.53
C TYR A 289 8.18 15.05 -4.33
N ALA A 290 8.89 14.86 -3.21
CA ALA A 290 8.34 14.51 -1.90
C ALA A 290 7.59 13.17 -1.84
N GLY A 291 7.68 12.33 -2.88
CA GLY A 291 7.11 10.99 -2.90
C GLY A 291 7.94 9.97 -2.10
N TYR A 292 7.30 8.87 -1.67
CA TYR A 292 7.98 7.79 -0.97
C TYR A 292 9.10 7.16 -1.81
N LYS A 293 8.82 6.85 -3.09
CA LYS A 293 9.82 6.35 -4.04
C LYS A 293 10.98 7.33 -4.20
N ASP A 294 10.69 8.61 -4.32
CA ASP A 294 11.69 9.66 -4.55
C ASP A 294 12.65 9.76 -3.37
N TRP A 295 12.09 9.77 -2.14
CA TRP A 295 12.88 9.75 -0.93
C TRP A 295 13.74 8.49 -0.79
N PHE A 296 13.20 7.33 -1.13
CA PHE A 296 13.95 6.08 -1.08
C PHE A 296 15.13 6.10 -2.05
N ILE A 297 14.91 6.53 -3.29
CA ILE A 297 15.97 6.65 -4.31
C ILE A 297 17.02 7.66 -3.84
N GLN A 298 16.62 8.84 -3.37
CA GLN A 298 17.52 9.87 -2.89
C GLN A 298 18.38 9.40 -1.72
N THR A 299 17.77 8.70 -0.77
CA THR A 299 18.43 8.33 0.49
C THR A 299 19.37 7.14 0.33
N TYR A 300 18.97 6.14 -0.45
CA TYR A 300 19.69 4.86 -0.52
C TYR A 300 20.38 4.62 -1.85
N ASN A 301 20.09 5.41 -2.87
CA ASN A 301 20.52 5.18 -4.25
C ASN A 301 20.28 3.74 -4.71
N LYS A 302 19.08 3.21 -4.40
CA LYS A 302 18.61 1.87 -4.74
C LYS A 302 17.36 1.93 -5.61
N PRO A 303 17.06 0.86 -6.38
CA PRO A 303 15.87 0.81 -7.23
C PRO A 303 14.57 1.01 -6.45
N GLY A 304 13.78 1.99 -6.85
CA GLY A 304 12.45 2.28 -6.35
C GLY A 304 11.51 2.58 -7.52
N TYR A 305 10.30 2.01 -7.46
CA TYR A 305 9.33 2.15 -8.53
C TYR A 305 7.98 2.57 -7.97
N THR A 306 7.31 3.47 -8.69
CA THR A 306 5.87 3.68 -8.58
C THR A 306 5.20 2.90 -9.70
N ILE A 307 4.29 2.01 -9.35
CA ILE A 307 3.54 1.17 -10.29
C ILE A 307 2.11 1.70 -10.35
N GLU A 308 1.75 2.36 -11.44
CA GLU A 308 0.42 2.93 -11.68
C GLU A 308 -0.45 1.90 -12.42
N VAL A 309 -1.28 1.17 -11.66
CA VAL A 309 -2.08 0.07 -12.21
C VAL A 309 -3.37 0.53 -12.86
N GLY A 310 -3.83 -0.20 -13.88
CA GLY A 310 -5.11 0.01 -14.54
C GLY A 310 -5.25 1.31 -15.31
N GLU A 311 -6.43 1.59 -15.82
CA GLU A 311 -6.72 2.75 -16.68
C GLU A 311 -8.03 3.44 -16.27
N GLY A 312 -8.15 4.73 -16.61
CA GLY A 312 -9.35 5.55 -16.36
C GLY A 312 -9.20 6.50 -15.19
N THR A 313 -10.16 6.56 -14.29
CA THR A 313 -10.17 7.46 -13.12
C THR A 313 -10.29 6.66 -11.85
N SER A 314 -9.45 6.96 -10.85
CA SER A 314 -9.52 6.35 -9.52
C SER A 314 -10.65 6.96 -8.69
N PRO A 315 -11.44 6.15 -7.97
CA PRO A 315 -11.28 4.71 -7.74
C PRO A 315 -11.55 3.87 -9.00
N LEU A 316 -10.61 3.01 -9.35
CA LEU A 316 -10.79 2.13 -10.50
C LEU A 316 -11.93 1.13 -10.25
N PRO A 317 -12.76 0.83 -11.26
CA PRO A 317 -13.83 -0.14 -11.12
C PRO A 317 -13.25 -1.54 -10.87
N LEU A 318 -13.92 -2.29 -9.99
CA LEU A 318 -13.52 -3.64 -9.59
C LEU A 318 -13.43 -4.61 -10.78
N SER A 319 -14.16 -4.34 -11.87
CA SER A 319 -14.07 -5.12 -13.10
C SER A 319 -12.68 -5.15 -13.74
N GLN A 320 -11.82 -4.20 -13.44
CA GLN A 320 -10.43 -4.19 -13.92
C GLN A 320 -9.50 -5.09 -13.05
N PHE A 321 -9.95 -5.57 -11.88
CA PHE A 321 -9.07 -6.26 -10.93
C PHE A 321 -8.31 -7.44 -11.56
N ASN A 322 -8.98 -8.29 -12.30
CA ASN A 322 -8.37 -9.49 -12.88
C ASN A 322 -7.26 -9.13 -13.89
N GLU A 323 -7.50 -8.13 -14.73
CA GLU A 323 -6.49 -7.64 -15.67
C GLU A 323 -5.31 -7.04 -14.91
N ILE A 324 -5.58 -6.13 -13.97
CA ILE A 324 -4.55 -5.50 -13.12
C ILE A 324 -3.71 -6.56 -12.41
N TYR A 325 -4.33 -7.57 -11.81
CA TYR A 325 -3.60 -8.61 -11.09
C TYR A 325 -2.72 -9.44 -12.02
N ASN A 326 -3.25 -9.83 -13.19
CA ASN A 326 -2.50 -10.60 -14.18
C ASN A 326 -1.30 -9.83 -14.74
N ASP A 327 -1.45 -8.54 -15.00
CA ASP A 327 -0.37 -7.67 -15.44
C ASP A 327 0.74 -7.55 -14.36
N ASN A 328 0.37 -7.60 -13.08
CA ASN A 328 1.27 -7.28 -11.98
C ASN A 328 1.87 -8.47 -11.23
N ILE A 329 1.31 -9.68 -11.35
CA ILE A 329 1.86 -10.87 -10.67
C ILE A 329 3.34 -11.10 -11.00
N GLY A 330 3.73 -10.83 -12.25
CA GLY A 330 5.12 -10.90 -12.69
C GLY A 330 6.02 -9.86 -12.01
N ILE A 331 5.58 -8.61 -11.90
CA ILE A 331 6.31 -7.54 -11.20
C ILE A 331 6.51 -7.91 -9.73
N LEU A 332 5.44 -8.38 -9.05
CA LEU A 332 5.46 -8.75 -7.63
C LEU A 332 6.45 -9.90 -7.34
N VAL A 333 6.56 -10.87 -8.24
CA VAL A 333 7.52 -11.97 -8.10
C VAL A 333 8.93 -11.52 -8.44
N LEU A 334 9.13 -10.85 -9.59
CA LEU A 334 10.44 -10.42 -10.06
C LEU A 334 11.09 -9.35 -9.19
N GLY A 335 10.31 -8.49 -8.53
CA GLY A 335 10.82 -7.52 -7.56
C GLY A 335 11.62 -8.18 -6.42
N GLY A 336 11.24 -9.40 -6.04
CA GLY A 336 12.01 -10.20 -5.07
C GLY A 336 13.23 -10.89 -5.70
N VAL A 337 13.17 -11.25 -6.98
CA VAL A 337 14.22 -12.03 -7.66
C VAL A 337 15.36 -11.14 -8.15
N LEU A 338 15.06 -10.02 -8.79
CA LEU A 338 16.01 -9.09 -9.44
C LEU A 338 16.67 -8.16 -8.46
#